data_08fb45a90b1b707de2522363f55c13ff
#
_entry.id   08fb45a90b1b707de2522363f55c13ff
#
_cell.length_a   1.000
_cell.length_b   1.000
_cell.length_c   1.000
_cell.angle_alpha   90.00
_cell.angle_beta   90.00
_cell.angle_gamma   90.00
#
_symmetry.space_group_name_H-M   'P 1'
#
loop_
_entity.id
_entity.type
_entity.pdbx_description
1 polymer ?
#
loop_
_entity_poly.entity_id
_entity_poly.type
_entity_poly.pdbx_seq_one_letter_code
_entity_poly.pdbx_strand_id
1 'polypeptide(L)'
;MPWWSLFRTESASSASPRVIWADFGLAPRAIAVEAGNPLVALNSCYVATCETMNDAHALATLLNGPLVSAWLNTIAEPARGGYRRYLGWTMSLLPIPRDWPHARELLAPLGERATRGDVPPQDELLDAALDAYGLDLSDVEPLLSWTVPCD
;
A
#
# COMPACT_ATOMS: atom_id res chain seq x y z
N MET A 1 -11.24 -0.70 -32.45
CA MET A 1 -10.37 0.09 -31.52
C MET A 1 -9.08 0.40 -32.28
N PRO A 2 -8.64 1.67 -32.37
CA PRO A 2 -7.37 1.99 -33.03
C PRO A 2 -6.21 1.25 -32.36
N TRP A 3 -5.21 0.80 -33.14
CA TRP A 3 -4.07 0.03 -32.62
C TRP A 3 -3.22 0.79 -31.56
N TRP A 4 -3.34 2.12 -31.52
CA TRP A 4 -2.69 2.99 -30.55
C TRP A 4 -3.51 3.26 -29.29
N SER A 5 -4.71 2.69 -29.14
CA SER A 5 -5.52 2.83 -27.93
C SER A 5 -4.89 2.09 -26.77
N LEU A 6 -4.82 2.73 -25.62
CA LEU A 6 -4.37 2.10 -24.39
C LEU A 6 -5.37 1.03 -23.94
N PHE A 7 -4.87 -0.16 -23.59
CA PHE A 7 -5.66 -1.17 -22.92
C PHE A 7 -5.80 -0.81 -21.43
N ARG A 8 -6.99 -1.06 -20.86
CA ARG A 8 -7.28 -0.85 -19.43
C ARG A 8 -7.12 0.62 -19.01
N THR A 9 -7.93 1.46 -19.56
CA THR A 9 -7.99 2.90 -19.22
C THR A 9 -8.71 3.17 -17.88
N GLU A 10 -9.30 2.16 -17.24
CA GLU A 10 -10.00 2.29 -15.96
C GLU A 10 -9.07 2.84 -14.87
N SER A 11 -7.80 2.44 -14.89
CA SER A 11 -6.77 2.96 -13.97
C SER A 11 -6.39 4.42 -14.23
N ALA A 12 -6.75 4.97 -15.38
CA ALA A 12 -6.55 6.36 -15.73
C ALA A 12 -7.73 7.25 -15.24
N SER A 13 -8.82 6.65 -14.73
CA SER A 13 -9.94 7.42 -14.21
C SER A 13 -9.52 8.23 -12.99
N SER A 14 -9.74 9.53 -13.03
CA SER A 14 -9.52 10.45 -11.92
C SER A 14 -10.79 10.76 -11.11
N ALA A 15 -11.90 10.06 -11.40
CA ALA A 15 -13.19 10.38 -10.79
C ALA A 15 -13.26 10.12 -9.29
N SER A 16 -12.42 9.22 -8.76
CA SER A 16 -12.39 8.86 -7.34
C SER A 16 -10.98 9.00 -6.77
N PRO A 17 -10.83 9.16 -5.45
CA PRO A 17 -9.56 9.00 -4.79
C PRO A 17 -8.98 7.62 -5.07
N ARG A 18 -7.68 7.51 -5.12
CA ARG A 18 -7.01 6.25 -5.45
C ARG A 18 -5.67 6.12 -4.75
N VAL A 19 -5.25 4.89 -4.59
CA VAL A 19 -3.89 4.54 -4.16
C VAL A 19 -3.15 3.94 -5.34
N ILE A 20 -1.94 4.42 -5.57
CA ILE A 20 -1.06 3.92 -6.63
C ILE A 20 0.18 3.35 -5.96
N TRP A 21 0.58 2.14 -6.34
CA TRP A 21 1.82 1.52 -5.86
C TRP A 21 2.66 0.97 -7.01
N ALA A 22 3.97 0.94 -6.79
CA ALA A 22 4.91 0.32 -7.72
C ALA A 22 4.80 -1.21 -7.66
N ASP A 23 4.84 -1.88 -8.83
CA ASP A 23 4.79 -3.35 -8.94
C ASP A 23 6.07 -4.04 -8.48
N PHE A 24 7.15 -3.28 -8.22
CA PHE A 24 8.49 -3.79 -8.00
C PHE A 24 9.27 -2.92 -7.00
N GLY A 25 9.90 -3.56 -6.02
CA GLY A 25 10.69 -2.84 -5.01
C GLY A 25 11.24 -3.74 -3.91
N LEU A 26 12.07 -3.19 -3.02
CA LEU A 26 12.52 -3.86 -1.79
C LEU A 26 11.42 -3.89 -0.73
N ALA A 27 10.50 -2.93 -0.80
CA ALA A 27 9.29 -2.83 0.01
C ALA A 27 8.18 -2.20 -0.84
N PRO A 28 6.90 -2.39 -0.49
CA PRO A 28 5.82 -1.67 -1.13
C PRO A 28 6.02 -0.16 -1.01
N ARG A 29 5.68 0.57 -2.06
CA ARG A 29 5.70 2.03 -2.09
C ARG A 29 4.40 2.51 -2.71
N ALA A 30 3.60 3.20 -1.93
CA ALA A 30 2.28 3.64 -2.32
C ALA A 30 2.09 5.14 -2.07
N ILE A 31 1.29 5.77 -2.92
CA ILE A 31 0.84 7.15 -2.76
C ILE A 31 -0.68 7.22 -2.80
N ALA A 32 -1.25 8.10 -1.99
CA ALA A 32 -2.65 8.47 -2.09
C ALA A 32 -2.81 9.65 -3.05
N VAL A 33 -3.79 9.55 -3.94
CA VAL A 33 -4.05 10.54 -4.99
C VAL A 33 -5.51 10.96 -4.92
N GLU A 34 -5.75 12.26 -4.85
CA GLU A 34 -7.09 12.84 -4.77
C GLU A 34 -7.90 12.68 -6.07
N ALA A 35 -9.21 12.74 -5.94
CA ALA A 35 -10.10 12.81 -7.08
C ALA A 35 -9.82 14.06 -7.93
N GLY A 36 -9.92 13.94 -9.23
CA GLY A 36 -9.65 15.04 -10.18
C GLY A 36 -8.16 15.23 -10.50
N ASN A 37 -7.24 14.60 -9.78
CA ASN A 37 -5.81 14.70 -10.07
C ASN A 37 -5.50 14.03 -11.42
N PRO A 38 -4.81 14.72 -12.36
CA PRO A 38 -4.54 14.19 -13.71
C PRO A 38 -3.43 13.13 -13.78
N LEU A 39 -2.83 12.76 -12.67
CA LEU A 39 -1.77 11.75 -12.62
C LEU A 39 -2.29 10.41 -13.15
N VAL A 40 -1.55 9.80 -14.08
CA VAL A 40 -1.86 8.50 -14.67
C VAL A 40 -0.78 7.50 -14.28
N ALA A 41 -1.21 6.38 -13.71
CA ALA A 41 -0.31 5.28 -13.41
C ALA A 41 0.15 4.59 -14.71
N LEU A 42 1.45 4.38 -14.84
CA LEU A 42 2.04 3.65 -15.96
C LEU A 42 1.99 2.13 -15.71
N ASN A 43 2.48 1.37 -16.69
CA ASN A 43 2.48 -0.10 -16.70
C ASN A 43 3.30 -0.77 -15.57
N SER A 44 4.16 -0.03 -14.89
CA SER A 44 4.92 -0.47 -13.71
C SER A 44 4.23 -0.15 -12.38
N CYS A 45 2.98 0.28 -12.43
CA CYS A 45 2.18 0.62 -11.25
C CYS A 45 0.82 -0.04 -11.31
N TYR A 46 0.27 -0.29 -10.14
CA TYR A 46 -1.12 -0.71 -9.93
C TYR A 46 -1.91 0.39 -9.25
N VAL A 47 -3.22 0.33 -9.39
CA VAL A 47 -4.14 1.33 -8.84
C VAL A 47 -5.29 0.63 -8.12
N ALA A 48 -5.62 1.09 -6.92
CA ALA A 48 -6.85 0.78 -6.23
C ALA A 48 -7.68 2.06 -6.07
N THR A 49 -8.94 2.04 -6.49
CA THR A 49 -9.88 3.14 -6.25
C THR A 49 -10.44 3.06 -4.85
N CYS A 50 -10.61 4.21 -4.21
CA CYS A 50 -11.13 4.35 -2.85
C CYS A 50 -12.43 5.17 -2.88
N GLU A 51 -13.29 4.97 -1.87
CA GLU A 51 -14.52 5.75 -1.75
C GLU A 51 -14.24 7.18 -1.29
N THR A 52 -13.32 7.32 -0.34
CA THR A 52 -12.94 8.62 0.22
C THR A 52 -11.43 8.83 0.17
N MET A 53 -11.00 10.09 0.30
CA MET A 53 -9.57 10.41 0.40
C MET A 53 -8.96 9.85 1.70
N ASN A 54 -9.73 9.79 2.78
CA ASN A 54 -9.26 9.18 4.03
C ASN A 54 -9.02 7.67 3.87
N ASP A 55 -9.83 6.97 3.06
CA ASP A 55 -9.56 5.56 2.74
C ASP A 55 -8.26 5.42 1.94
N ALA A 56 -8.03 6.32 0.99
CA ALA A 56 -6.79 6.31 0.22
C ALA A 56 -5.56 6.60 1.10
N HIS A 57 -5.64 7.58 2.01
CA HIS A 57 -4.57 7.86 2.96
C HIS A 57 -4.31 6.68 3.90
N ALA A 58 -5.37 6.09 4.46
CA ALA A 58 -5.24 4.94 5.37
C ALA A 58 -4.62 3.72 4.67
N LEU A 59 -5.08 3.39 3.46
CA LEU A 59 -4.52 2.28 2.69
C LEU A 59 -3.06 2.54 2.30
N ALA A 60 -2.71 3.74 1.84
CA ALA A 60 -1.33 4.10 1.53
C ALA A 60 -0.41 4.01 2.78
N THR A 61 -0.92 4.41 3.95
CA THR A 61 -0.21 4.26 5.23
C THR A 61 0.10 2.81 5.54
N LEU A 62 -0.89 1.91 5.42
CA LEU A 62 -0.68 0.47 5.61
C LEU A 62 0.37 -0.09 4.66
N LEU A 63 0.29 0.24 3.36
CA LEU A 63 1.20 -0.27 2.33
C LEU A 63 2.64 0.22 2.52
N ASN A 64 2.83 1.40 3.10
CA ASN A 64 4.16 1.97 3.39
C ASN A 64 4.72 1.55 4.76
N GLY A 65 3.88 0.90 5.59
CA GLY A 65 4.25 0.48 6.93
C GLY A 65 5.02 -0.85 6.97
N PRO A 66 5.82 -1.09 8.03
CA PRO A 66 6.67 -2.27 8.12
C PRO A 66 5.87 -3.56 8.32
N LEU A 67 4.73 -3.53 9.00
CA LEU A 67 3.91 -4.73 9.25
C LEU A 67 3.38 -5.32 7.93
N VAL A 68 2.75 -4.50 7.10
CA VAL A 68 2.21 -4.93 5.81
C VAL A 68 3.33 -5.30 4.84
N SER A 69 4.44 -4.56 4.87
CA SER A 69 5.63 -4.89 4.08
C SER A 69 6.18 -6.27 4.43
N ALA A 70 6.32 -6.58 5.73
CA ALA A 70 6.77 -7.89 6.19
C ALA A 70 5.83 -9.01 5.74
N TRP A 71 4.51 -8.82 5.89
CA TRP A 71 3.52 -9.81 5.46
C TRP A 71 3.55 -10.02 3.95
N LEU A 72 3.54 -8.95 3.14
CA LEU A 72 3.60 -9.05 1.69
C LEU A 72 4.87 -9.76 1.22
N ASN A 73 6.00 -9.55 1.88
CA ASN A 73 7.27 -10.19 1.53
C ASN A 73 7.23 -11.72 1.72
N THR A 74 6.30 -12.26 2.52
CA THR A 74 6.13 -13.72 2.64
C THR A 74 5.47 -14.34 1.41
N ILE A 75 4.67 -13.59 0.66
CA ILE A 75 3.87 -14.10 -0.47
C ILE A 75 4.24 -13.47 -1.82
N ALA A 76 4.91 -12.31 -1.84
CA ALA A 76 5.29 -11.63 -3.07
C ALA A 76 6.37 -12.42 -3.83
N GLU A 77 6.24 -12.45 -5.16
CA GLU A 77 7.21 -13.13 -6.02
C GLU A 77 8.61 -12.51 -5.85
N PRO A 78 9.64 -13.33 -5.59
CA PRO A 78 11.00 -12.84 -5.51
C PRO A 78 11.51 -12.42 -6.90
N ALA A 79 12.36 -11.40 -6.90
CA ALA A 79 13.07 -10.95 -8.07
C ALA A 79 14.55 -10.75 -7.73
N ARG A 80 15.39 -10.57 -8.77
CA ARG A 80 16.84 -10.44 -8.60
C ARG A 80 17.21 -9.28 -7.67
N GLY A 81 18.20 -9.50 -6.81
CA GLY A 81 18.74 -8.45 -5.92
C GLY A 81 17.88 -8.18 -4.68
N GLY A 82 17.09 -9.16 -4.24
CA GLY A 82 16.23 -9.01 -3.05
C GLY A 82 14.94 -8.23 -3.30
N TYR A 83 14.71 -7.82 -4.55
CA TYR A 83 13.46 -7.16 -4.93
C TYR A 83 12.27 -8.13 -4.89
N ARG A 84 11.07 -7.58 -4.76
CA ARG A 84 9.79 -8.29 -4.76
C ARG A 84 8.84 -7.67 -5.77
N ARG A 85 7.90 -8.49 -6.25
CA ARG A 85 6.84 -8.04 -7.15
C ARG A 85 5.52 -7.94 -6.41
N TYR A 86 5.00 -6.71 -6.30
CA TYR A 86 3.74 -6.39 -5.62
C TYR A 86 2.61 -6.30 -6.64
N LEU A 87 2.33 -7.44 -7.28
CA LEU A 87 1.32 -7.56 -8.32
C LEU A 87 -0.09 -7.36 -7.75
N GLY A 88 -1.05 -6.99 -8.61
CA GLY A 88 -2.43 -6.77 -8.20
C GLY A 88 -3.04 -7.96 -7.45
N TRP A 89 -2.77 -9.21 -7.90
CA TRP A 89 -3.27 -10.40 -7.21
C TRP A 89 -2.63 -10.61 -5.83
N THR A 90 -1.32 -10.29 -5.68
CA THR A 90 -0.63 -10.33 -4.39
C THR A 90 -1.27 -9.35 -3.41
N MET A 91 -1.51 -8.12 -3.88
CA MET A 91 -2.12 -7.07 -3.08
C MET A 91 -3.58 -7.39 -2.71
N SER A 92 -4.30 -8.11 -3.56
CA SER A 92 -5.68 -8.53 -3.27
C SER A 92 -5.80 -9.54 -2.11
N LEU A 93 -4.70 -10.16 -1.72
CA LEU A 93 -4.63 -11.06 -0.57
C LEU A 93 -4.34 -10.33 0.76
N LEU A 94 -4.06 -9.03 0.71
CA LEU A 94 -3.77 -8.25 1.92
C LEU A 94 -4.99 -8.30 2.87
N PRO A 95 -4.83 -8.82 4.10
CA PRO A 95 -5.88 -8.75 5.09
C PRO A 95 -6.09 -7.29 5.49
N ILE A 96 -7.32 -6.81 5.39
CA ILE A 96 -7.71 -5.48 5.83
C ILE A 96 -8.16 -5.54 7.29
N PRO A 97 -7.86 -4.53 8.12
CA PRO A 97 -8.38 -4.45 9.48
C PRO A 97 -9.89 -4.68 9.53
N ARG A 98 -10.36 -5.51 10.49
CA ARG A 98 -11.78 -5.89 10.57
C ARG A 98 -12.69 -4.69 10.81
N ASP A 99 -12.26 -3.77 11.67
CA ASP A 99 -12.94 -2.49 11.91
C ASP A 99 -12.27 -1.40 11.05
N TRP A 100 -12.62 -1.37 9.77
CA TRP A 100 -12.04 -0.40 8.85
C TRP A 100 -12.35 1.06 9.21
N PRO A 101 -13.56 1.45 9.67
CA PRO A 101 -13.82 2.81 10.13
C PRO A 101 -12.84 3.25 11.22
N HIS A 102 -12.61 2.43 12.23
CA HIS A 102 -11.63 2.70 13.30
C HIS A 102 -10.21 2.77 12.77
N ALA A 103 -9.79 1.80 11.98
CA ALA A 103 -8.46 1.77 11.37
C ALA A 103 -8.19 3.02 10.51
N ARG A 104 -9.19 3.47 9.75
CA ARG A 104 -9.11 4.68 8.94
C ARG A 104 -8.87 5.93 9.80
N GLU A 105 -9.53 6.06 10.96
CA GLU A 105 -9.32 7.18 11.88
C GLU A 105 -7.88 7.23 12.41
N LEU A 106 -7.25 6.08 12.64
CA LEU A 106 -5.86 5.98 13.09
C LEU A 106 -4.86 6.26 11.96
N LEU A 107 -5.10 5.70 10.79
CA LEU A 107 -4.12 5.63 9.70
C LEU A 107 -4.18 6.82 8.74
N ALA A 108 -5.37 7.37 8.47
CA ALA A 108 -5.52 8.44 7.48
C ALA A 108 -4.72 9.71 7.81
N PRO A 109 -4.63 10.17 9.06
CA PRO A 109 -3.81 11.34 9.39
C PRO A 109 -2.32 11.16 9.05
N LEU A 110 -1.78 9.95 9.19
CA LEU A 110 -0.39 9.63 8.84
C LEU A 110 -0.16 9.70 7.33
N GLY A 111 -1.11 9.17 6.55
CA GLY A 111 -1.08 9.26 5.10
C GLY A 111 -1.21 10.69 4.58
N GLU A 112 -2.04 11.48 5.22
CA GLU A 112 -2.19 12.91 4.90
C GLU A 112 -0.88 13.68 5.19
N ARG A 113 -0.23 13.42 6.34
CA ARG A 113 1.09 13.99 6.66
C ARG A 113 2.12 13.63 5.59
N ALA A 114 2.19 12.34 5.22
CA ALA A 114 3.11 11.88 4.19
C ALA A 114 2.87 12.57 2.83
N THR A 115 1.62 12.78 2.45
CA THR A 115 1.26 13.49 1.20
C THR A 115 1.74 14.95 1.21
N ARG A 116 1.82 15.58 2.38
CA ARG A 116 2.35 16.94 2.57
C ARG A 116 3.88 16.99 2.69
N GLY A 117 4.56 15.85 2.60
CA GLY A 117 6.02 15.75 2.71
C GLY A 117 6.55 15.51 4.13
N ASP A 118 5.67 15.43 5.14
CA ASP A 118 6.01 15.02 6.51
C ASP A 118 5.82 13.50 6.63
N VAL A 119 6.87 12.76 6.24
CA VAL A 119 6.82 11.29 6.22
C VAL A 119 6.92 10.74 7.64
N PRO A 120 5.89 10.05 8.16
CA PRO A 120 5.95 9.44 9.48
C PRO A 120 7.08 8.41 9.58
N PRO A 121 7.76 8.32 10.73
CA PRO A 121 8.77 7.29 10.95
C PRO A 121 8.17 5.88 11.01
N GLN A 122 8.97 4.85 10.77
CA GLN A 122 8.49 3.47 10.62
C GLN A 122 7.91 2.89 11.92
N ASP A 123 8.39 3.32 13.08
CA ASP A 123 7.83 2.94 14.39
C ASP A 123 6.42 3.52 14.59
N GLU A 124 6.18 4.77 14.21
CA GLU A 124 4.85 5.39 14.25
C GLU A 124 3.87 4.65 13.31
N LEU A 125 4.32 4.27 12.11
CA LEU A 125 3.52 3.47 11.17
C LEU A 125 3.23 2.07 11.70
N LEU A 126 4.18 1.45 12.41
CA LEU A 126 4.00 0.14 13.02
C LEU A 126 2.97 0.20 14.14
N ASP A 127 3.11 1.14 15.06
CA ASP A 127 2.21 1.30 16.19
C ASP A 127 0.77 1.53 15.72
N ALA A 128 0.57 2.43 14.76
CA ALA A 128 -0.75 2.68 14.18
C ALA A 128 -1.33 1.45 13.46
N ALA A 129 -0.49 0.66 12.79
CA ALA A 129 -0.94 -0.58 12.14
C ALA A 129 -1.32 -1.65 13.18
N LEU A 130 -0.55 -1.82 14.25
CA LEU A 130 -0.86 -2.75 15.33
C LEU A 130 -2.21 -2.40 15.96
N ASP A 131 -2.44 -1.14 16.30
CA ASP A 131 -3.72 -0.67 16.83
C ASP A 131 -4.87 -0.93 15.84
N ALA A 132 -4.66 -0.63 14.57
CA ALA A 132 -5.67 -0.82 13.53
C ALA A 132 -6.08 -2.29 13.35
N TYR A 133 -5.13 -3.23 13.49
CA TYR A 133 -5.41 -4.67 13.42
C TYR A 133 -5.83 -5.27 14.77
N GLY A 134 -5.68 -4.55 15.88
CA GLY A 134 -5.90 -5.07 17.22
C GLY A 134 -4.87 -6.13 17.63
N LEU A 135 -3.61 -5.92 17.29
CA LEU A 135 -2.49 -6.85 17.54
C LEU A 135 -1.48 -6.21 18.50
N ASP A 136 -0.86 -7.06 19.31
CA ASP A 136 0.31 -6.67 20.10
C ASP A 136 1.60 -6.93 19.30
N LEU A 137 2.67 -6.20 19.64
CA LEU A 137 3.97 -6.37 18.98
C LEU A 137 4.47 -7.82 19.07
N SER A 138 4.24 -8.48 20.20
CA SER A 138 4.61 -9.88 20.42
C SER A 138 3.94 -10.87 19.44
N ASP A 139 2.77 -10.53 18.92
CA ASP A 139 2.05 -11.38 17.96
C ASP A 139 2.71 -11.38 16.59
N VAL A 140 3.39 -10.29 16.25
CA VAL A 140 3.95 -10.07 14.92
C VAL A 140 5.49 -10.04 14.88
N GLU A 141 6.16 -10.09 16.03
CA GLU A 141 7.62 -10.11 16.11
C GLU A 141 8.27 -11.20 15.23
N PRO A 142 7.76 -12.44 15.18
CA PRO A 142 8.30 -13.46 14.27
C PRO A 142 8.19 -13.06 12.79
N LEU A 143 7.13 -12.37 12.42
CA LEU A 143 6.92 -11.88 11.05
C LEU A 143 7.88 -10.72 10.72
N LEU A 144 8.02 -9.76 11.63
CA LEU A 144 8.90 -8.60 11.45
C LEU A 144 10.38 -8.99 11.41
N SER A 145 10.76 -10.02 12.15
CA SER A 145 12.13 -10.54 12.18
C SER A 145 12.43 -11.54 11.05
N TRP A 146 11.40 -11.98 10.31
CA TRP A 146 11.59 -12.93 9.23
C TRP A 146 12.34 -12.28 8.06
N THR A 147 13.53 -12.80 7.80
CA THR A 147 14.32 -12.43 6.63
C THR A 147 14.20 -13.52 5.57
N VAL A 148 13.93 -13.11 4.35
CA VAL A 148 13.92 -14.05 3.21
C VAL A 148 15.32 -14.67 3.10
N PRO A 149 15.46 -16.00 3.08
CA PRO A 149 16.74 -16.62 2.76
C PRO A 149 17.25 -16.08 1.41
N CYS A 150 18.47 -15.59 1.37
CA CYS A 150 19.13 -15.28 0.10
C CYS A 150 19.59 -16.62 -0.49
N ASP A 151 18.95 -17.05 -1.59
CA ASP A 151 19.44 -18.12 -2.45
C ASP A 151 20.60 -17.62 -3.32
#